data_402026e3554b3b5f4dce892a3725210d
#
_entry.id   402026e3554b3b5f4dce892a3725210d
#
_cell.length_a   1.000
_cell.length_b   1.000
_cell.length_c   1.000
_cell.angle_alpha   90.00
_cell.angle_beta   90.00
_cell.angle_gamma   90.00
#
_symmetry.space_group_name_H-M   'P 1'
#
loop_
_entity.id
_entity.type
_entity.pdbx_description
1 polymer ?
#
loop_
_entity_poly.entity_id
_entity_poly.type
_entity_poly.pdbx_seq_one_letter_code
_entity_poly.pdbx_strand_id
1 'polypeptide(L)'
;MNYDAIKKAAEGYRADMAKFLRDMIAIPSESCEEEGVVKRIAAEMEKLGYDKVEFDKLGNVIGWMGTGDKIIAIDSHIDTVGIGNRENWTADPYTGYETDEIIYGRGGSDQEGGMASAAYGAKIM
;
A
#
# COMPACT_ATOMS: atom_id res chain seq x y z
N MET A 1 12.32 21.15 9.86
CA MET A 1 11.95 20.09 8.89
C MET A 1 12.41 20.54 7.51
N ASN A 2 13.07 19.70 6.74
CA ASN A 2 13.58 20.06 5.40
C ASN A 2 12.65 19.49 4.33
N TYR A 3 11.71 20.30 3.87
CA TYR A 3 10.68 19.87 2.88
C TYR A 3 11.27 19.47 1.53
N ASP A 4 12.37 20.09 1.09
CA ASP A 4 13.02 19.72 -0.17
C ASP A 4 13.66 18.34 -0.08
N ALA A 5 14.24 17.99 1.06
CA ALA A 5 14.77 16.66 1.30
C ALA A 5 13.66 15.59 1.32
N ILE A 6 12.52 15.89 1.95
CA ILE A 6 11.35 15.00 1.95
C ILE A 6 10.83 14.78 0.53
N LYS A 7 10.65 15.86 -0.22
CA LYS A 7 10.20 15.78 -1.62
C LYS A 7 11.15 14.95 -2.47
N LYS A 8 12.45 15.20 -2.37
CA LYS A 8 13.47 14.43 -3.10
C LYS A 8 13.46 12.95 -2.73
N ALA A 9 13.28 12.63 -1.44
CA ALA A 9 13.15 11.26 -0.99
C ALA A 9 11.90 10.58 -1.57
N ALA A 10 10.75 11.27 -1.55
CA ALA A 10 9.51 10.79 -2.13
C ALA A 10 9.64 10.52 -3.64
N GLU A 11 10.26 11.43 -4.37
CA GLU A 11 10.56 11.25 -5.80
C GLU A 11 11.47 10.03 -6.04
N GLY A 12 12.44 9.78 -5.16
CA GLY A 12 13.33 8.62 -5.23
C GLY A 12 12.62 7.29 -5.03
N TYR A 13 11.53 7.26 -4.28
CA TYR A 13 10.72 6.05 -4.04
C TYR A 13 9.58 5.85 -5.05
N ARG A 14 9.40 6.76 -6.01
CA ARG A 14 8.25 6.70 -6.94
C ARG A 14 8.07 5.33 -7.60
N ALA A 15 9.13 4.77 -8.16
CA ALA A 15 9.07 3.49 -8.87
C ALA A 15 8.77 2.32 -7.93
N ASP A 16 9.40 2.28 -6.75
CA ASP A 16 9.14 1.24 -5.75
C ASP A 16 7.71 1.31 -5.21
N MET A 17 7.22 2.52 -4.93
CA MET A 17 5.86 2.74 -4.45
C MET A 17 4.81 2.38 -5.50
N ALA A 18 5.04 2.74 -6.77
CA ALA A 18 4.18 2.36 -7.89
C ALA A 18 4.14 0.83 -8.04
N LYS A 19 5.32 0.18 -8.01
CA LYS A 19 5.39 -1.28 -8.04
C LYS A 19 4.65 -1.92 -6.87
N PHE A 20 4.80 -1.41 -5.66
CA PHE A 20 4.10 -1.92 -4.48
C PHE A 20 2.58 -1.82 -4.65
N LEU A 21 2.06 -0.68 -5.11
CA LEU A 21 0.65 -0.52 -5.43
C LEU A 21 0.19 -1.52 -6.49
N ARG A 22 0.96 -1.70 -7.57
CA ARG A 22 0.66 -2.69 -8.61
C ARG A 22 0.59 -4.12 -8.06
N ASP A 23 1.53 -4.46 -7.18
CA ASP A 23 1.57 -5.79 -6.57
C ASP A 23 0.34 -6.03 -5.66
N MET A 24 -0.15 -5.01 -4.94
CA MET A 24 -1.38 -5.11 -4.15
C MET A 24 -2.62 -5.28 -5.03
N ILE A 25 -2.81 -4.42 -6.03
CA ILE A 25 -3.91 -4.50 -7.00
C ILE A 25 -4.00 -5.89 -7.65
N ALA A 26 -2.86 -6.53 -7.90
CA ALA A 26 -2.81 -7.86 -8.51
C ALA A 26 -3.28 -9.00 -7.60
N ILE A 27 -3.47 -8.74 -6.32
CA ILE A 27 -3.91 -9.71 -5.32
C ILE A 27 -5.37 -9.40 -4.97
N PRO A 28 -6.35 -10.19 -5.41
CA PRO A 28 -7.74 -10.01 -4.98
C PRO A 28 -7.83 -10.02 -3.45
N SER A 29 -8.54 -9.04 -2.89
CA SER A 29 -8.62 -8.81 -1.45
C SER A 29 -10.03 -8.40 -1.02
N GLU A 30 -11.03 -9.16 -1.46
CA GLU A 30 -12.39 -8.92 -0.96
C GLU A 30 -12.46 -9.17 0.55
N SER A 31 -13.42 -8.53 1.22
CA SER A 31 -13.56 -8.63 2.69
C SER A 31 -13.57 -10.08 3.16
N CYS A 32 -12.75 -10.41 4.14
CA CYS A 32 -12.43 -11.74 4.67
C CYS A 32 -11.52 -12.62 3.78
N GLU A 33 -10.95 -12.08 2.71
CA GLU A 33 -10.00 -12.76 1.83
C GLU A 33 -8.68 -11.99 1.67
N GLU A 34 -8.33 -11.14 2.66
CA GLU A 34 -7.20 -10.19 2.59
C GLU A 34 -5.84 -10.82 2.88
N GLU A 35 -5.75 -12.10 3.24
CA GLU A 35 -4.49 -12.74 3.68
C GLU A 35 -3.32 -12.49 2.69
N GLY A 36 -3.59 -12.56 1.39
CA GLY A 36 -2.58 -12.37 0.36
C GLY A 36 -1.99 -10.96 0.35
N VAL A 37 -2.85 -9.95 0.34
CA VAL A 37 -2.43 -8.55 0.31
C VAL A 37 -1.79 -8.14 1.64
N VAL A 38 -2.28 -8.61 2.77
CA VAL A 38 -1.69 -8.38 4.11
C VAL A 38 -0.25 -8.90 4.16
N LYS A 39 0.01 -10.10 3.65
CA LYS A 39 1.37 -10.65 3.56
C LYS A 39 2.27 -9.83 2.63
N ARG A 40 1.73 -9.32 1.51
CA ARG A 40 2.48 -8.46 0.61
C ARG A 40 2.87 -7.14 1.27
N ILE A 41 1.95 -6.55 2.06
CA ILE A 41 2.18 -5.33 2.82
C ILE A 41 3.27 -5.56 3.89
N ALA A 42 3.17 -6.64 4.65
CA ALA A 42 4.18 -6.99 5.65
C ALA A 42 5.59 -7.08 5.03
N ALA A 43 5.71 -7.77 3.89
CA ALA A 43 6.98 -7.90 3.18
C ALA A 43 7.53 -6.54 2.70
N GLU A 44 6.66 -5.60 2.28
CA GLU A 44 7.11 -4.26 1.92
C GLU A 44 7.57 -3.45 3.14
N MET A 45 6.85 -3.53 4.26
CA MET A 45 7.25 -2.88 5.51
C MET A 45 8.62 -3.39 5.98
N GLU A 46 8.86 -4.70 5.90
CA GLU A 46 10.18 -5.30 6.21
C GLU A 46 11.27 -4.78 5.26
N LYS A 47 11.02 -4.77 3.95
CA LYS A 47 11.92 -4.21 2.93
C LYS A 47 12.26 -2.74 3.19
N LEU A 48 11.27 -1.95 3.63
CA LEU A 48 11.45 -0.54 3.99
C LEU A 48 12.22 -0.34 5.30
N GLY A 49 12.44 -1.40 6.08
CA GLY A 49 13.19 -1.37 7.34
C GLY A 49 12.36 -0.82 8.50
N TYR A 50 11.10 -1.20 8.58
CA TYR A 50 10.31 -1.00 9.78
C TYR A 50 10.95 -1.73 10.96
N ASP A 51 10.95 -1.13 12.14
CA ASP A 51 11.57 -1.69 13.34
C ASP A 51 10.88 -2.97 13.82
N LYS A 52 9.57 -3.07 13.59
CA LYS A 52 8.78 -4.26 13.89
C LYS A 52 7.60 -4.35 12.92
N VAL A 53 7.35 -5.56 12.44
CA VAL A 53 6.14 -5.89 11.67
C VAL A 53 5.47 -7.08 12.34
N GLU A 54 4.19 -6.97 12.64
CA GLU A 54 3.43 -8.02 13.33
C GLU A 54 2.01 -8.11 12.82
N PHE A 55 1.37 -9.24 13.07
CA PHE A 55 -0.04 -9.47 12.79
C PHE A 55 -0.80 -9.58 14.11
N ASP A 56 -1.95 -8.95 14.18
CA ASP A 56 -2.85 -9.14 15.31
C ASP A 56 -3.76 -10.37 15.11
N LYS A 57 -4.62 -10.62 16.09
CA LYS A 57 -5.54 -11.78 16.07
C LYS A 57 -6.69 -11.62 15.06
N LEU A 58 -6.90 -10.43 14.54
CA LEU A 58 -7.92 -10.12 13.54
C LEU A 58 -7.38 -10.19 12.12
N GLY A 59 -6.05 -10.37 11.96
CA GLY A 59 -5.39 -10.41 10.66
C GLY A 59 -4.84 -9.05 10.20
N ASN A 60 -4.93 -8.00 11.02
CA ASN A 60 -4.32 -6.72 10.67
C ASN A 60 -2.80 -6.83 10.71
N VAL A 61 -2.12 -6.21 9.74
CA VAL A 61 -0.67 -6.00 9.78
C VAL A 61 -0.36 -4.66 10.45
N ILE A 62 0.56 -4.67 11.39
CA ILE A 62 0.96 -3.49 12.16
C ILE A 62 2.47 -3.31 11.99
N GLY A 63 2.86 -2.17 11.43
CA GLY A 63 4.26 -1.77 11.28
C GLY A 63 4.62 -0.66 12.27
N TRP A 64 5.77 -0.79 12.93
CA TRP A 64 6.30 0.18 13.88
C TRP A 64 7.57 0.81 13.34
N MET A 65 7.71 2.12 13.51
CA MET A 65 8.92 2.88 13.21
C MET A 65 9.19 3.91 14.30
N GLY A 66 10.46 3.99 14.71
CA GLY A 66 10.94 4.97 15.67
C GLY A 66 10.71 4.59 17.13
N THR A 67 11.27 5.39 18.03
CA THR A 67 11.34 5.12 19.48
C THR A 67 10.94 6.32 20.32
N GLY A 68 10.23 7.30 19.72
CA GLY A 68 9.79 8.52 20.42
C GLY A 68 8.66 8.26 21.40
N ASP A 69 8.47 9.20 22.34
CA ASP A 69 7.42 9.12 23.36
C ASP A 69 6.01 9.37 22.82
N LYS A 70 5.91 9.94 21.62
CA LYS A 70 4.62 10.22 20.96
C LYS A 70 4.39 9.21 19.85
N ILE A 71 3.21 8.61 19.86
CA ILE A 71 2.78 7.66 18.84
C ILE A 71 1.82 8.38 17.89
N ILE A 72 2.10 8.27 16.59
CA ILE A 72 1.18 8.67 15.53
C ILE A 72 0.74 7.37 14.85
N ALA A 73 -0.56 7.10 14.87
CA ALA A 73 -1.15 5.98 14.15
C ALA A 73 -1.65 6.46 12.79
N ILE A 74 -1.29 5.73 11.75
CA ILE A 74 -1.82 5.88 10.39
C ILE A 74 -2.56 4.58 10.08
N ASP A 75 -3.80 4.68 9.65
CA ASP A 75 -4.65 3.55 9.34
C ASP A 75 -5.06 3.56 7.87
N SER A 76 -5.12 2.38 7.26
CA SER A 76 -5.58 2.19 5.89
C SER A 76 -6.26 0.84 5.79
N HIS A 77 -7.48 0.79 5.27
CA HIS A 77 -8.09 -0.49 4.93
C HIS A 77 -7.48 -1.05 3.64
N ILE A 78 -7.55 -2.36 3.48
CA ILE A 78 -6.92 -3.06 2.35
C ILE A 78 -7.88 -4.01 1.64
N ASP A 79 -9.07 -4.20 2.20
CA ASP A 79 -10.11 -4.92 1.51
C ASP A 79 -10.68 -4.08 0.37
N THR A 80 -11.07 -4.75 -0.69
CA THR A 80 -11.68 -4.14 -1.86
C THR A 80 -13.06 -4.73 -2.11
N VAL A 81 -13.94 -3.95 -2.72
CA VAL A 81 -15.19 -4.52 -3.24
C VAL A 81 -14.90 -5.36 -4.48
N GLY A 82 -15.71 -6.37 -4.73
CA GLY A 82 -15.62 -7.21 -5.91
C GLY A 82 -15.66 -6.42 -7.22
N ILE A 83 -15.17 -7.00 -8.30
CA ILE A 83 -15.09 -6.34 -9.61
C ILE A 83 -16.46 -6.11 -10.27
N GLY A 84 -17.50 -6.78 -9.79
CA GLY A 84 -18.82 -6.71 -10.41
C GLY A 84 -18.82 -7.29 -11.82
N ASN A 85 -19.53 -6.63 -12.75
CA ASN A 85 -19.54 -7.08 -14.14
C ASN A 85 -18.21 -6.72 -14.84
N ARG A 86 -17.49 -7.73 -15.28
CA ARG A 86 -16.21 -7.61 -15.98
C ARG A 86 -16.28 -6.75 -17.24
N GLU A 87 -17.42 -6.75 -17.92
CA GLU A 87 -17.64 -5.97 -19.15
C GLU A 87 -17.62 -4.45 -18.92
N ASN A 88 -17.82 -4.00 -17.69
CA ASN A 88 -17.74 -2.59 -17.34
C ASN A 88 -16.30 -2.07 -17.21
N TRP A 89 -15.31 -2.96 -17.27
CA TRP A 89 -13.91 -2.59 -17.13
C TRP A 89 -13.24 -2.46 -18.49
N THR A 90 -12.51 -1.36 -18.70
CA THR A 90 -11.76 -1.09 -19.94
C THR A 90 -10.48 -1.90 -20.05
N ALA A 91 -9.96 -2.38 -18.91
CA ALA A 91 -8.83 -3.30 -18.83
C ALA A 91 -9.10 -4.36 -17.76
N ASP A 92 -8.23 -5.33 -17.61
CA ASP A 92 -8.35 -6.30 -16.52
C ASP A 92 -8.24 -5.59 -15.15
N PRO A 93 -9.19 -5.80 -14.21
CA PRO A 93 -9.21 -5.07 -12.94
C PRO A 93 -8.02 -5.40 -12.01
N TYR A 94 -7.38 -6.55 -12.18
CA TYR A 94 -6.26 -6.96 -11.33
C TYR A 94 -4.90 -6.78 -12.01
N THR A 95 -4.77 -7.13 -13.30
CA THR A 95 -3.54 -6.85 -14.04
C THR A 95 -3.45 -5.39 -14.49
N GLY A 96 -4.59 -4.76 -14.78
CA GLY A 96 -4.71 -3.34 -15.12
C GLY A 96 -3.70 -2.85 -16.15
N TYR A 97 -3.34 -1.59 -16.05
CA TYR A 97 -2.21 -0.99 -16.76
C TYR A 97 -1.58 0.13 -15.92
N GLU A 98 -0.37 0.51 -16.29
CA GLU A 98 0.39 1.61 -15.69
C GLU A 98 0.93 2.53 -16.79
N THR A 99 0.87 3.82 -16.52
CA THR A 99 1.52 4.88 -17.31
C THR A 99 2.31 5.77 -16.35
N ASP A 100 3.00 6.80 -16.87
CA ASP A 100 3.69 7.77 -16.01
C ASP A 100 2.76 8.52 -15.03
N GLU A 101 1.46 8.55 -15.32
CA GLU A 101 0.48 9.35 -14.57
C GLU A 101 -0.59 8.50 -13.87
N ILE A 102 -0.86 7.29 -14.36
CA ILE A 102 -2.02 6.49 -13.94
C ILE A 102 -1.60 5.06 -13.61
N ILE A 103 -2.07 4.56 -12.49
CA ILE A 103 -2.13 3.13 -12.17
C ILE A 103 -3.61 2.75 -12.13
N TYR A 104 -3.99 1.84 -13.02
CA TYR A 104 -5.38 1.40 -13.18
C TYR A 104 -5.59 0.00 -12.65
N GLY A 105 -6.58 -0.18 -11.79
CA GLY A 105 -7.02 -1.47 -11.26
C GLY A 105 -7.93 -1.36 -10.06
N ARG A 106 -8.51 -2.49 -9.63
CA ARG A 106 -9.35 -2.56 -8.43
C ARG A 106 -8.52 -2.23 -7.19
N GLY A 107 -9.05 -1.40 -6.29
CA GLY A 107 -8.34 -0.97 -5.08
C GLY A 107 -7.36 0.19 -5.28
N GLY A 108 -6.97 0.52 -6.52
CA GLY A 108 -5.94 1.53 -6.79
C GLY A 108 -6.19 2.90 -6.16
N SER A 109 -7.45 3.32 -6.05
CA SER A 109 -7.86 4.57 -5.40
C SER A 109 -8.43 4.34 -4.00
N ASP A 110 -9.20 3.28 -3.80
CA ASP A 110 -9.89 2.97 -2.54
C ASP A 110 -9.56 1.54 -2.08
N GLN A 111 -8.56 1.41 -1.16
CA GLN A 111 -7.62 2.50 -0.87
C GLN A 111 -6.17 2.01 -0.83
N GLU A 112 -5.78 1.06 -1.66
CA GLU A 112 -4.41 0.54 -1.71
C GLU A 112 -3.37 1.63 -2.06
N GLY A 113 -3.78 2.64 -2.85
CA GLY A 113 -2.96 3.82 -3.12
C GLY A 113 -2.66 4.64 -1.85
N GLY A 114 -3.66 4.75 -0.95
CA GLY A 114 -3.48 5.33 0.39
C GLY A 114 -2.51 4.51 1.23
N MET A 115 -2.65 3.18 1.23
CA MET A 115 -1.74 2.27 1.93
C MET A 115 -0.31 2.39 1.43
N ALA A 116 -0.09 2.40 0.12
CA ALA A 116 1.24 2.58 -0.46
C ALA A 116 1.86 3.91 -0.02
N SER A 117 1.08 4.99 -0.08
CA SER A 117 1.53 6.32 0.33
C SER A 117 1.85 6.38 1.83
N ALA A 118 1.05 5.74 2.69
CA ALA A 118 1.26 5.70 4.14
C ALA A 118 2.54 4.93 4.50
N ALA A 119 2.75 3.76 3.90
CA ALA A 119 3.93 2.93 4.17
C ALA A 119 5.24 3.65 3.79
N TYR A 120 5.28 4.26 2.62
CA TYR A 120 6.47 5.01 2.18
C TYR A 120 6.60 6.37 2.88
N GLY A 121 5.48 7.02 3.22
CA GLY A 121 5.47 8.25 4.01
C GLY A 121 6.11 8.06 5.39
N ALA A 122 5.78 6.97 6.09
CA ALA A 122 6.41 6.63 7.36
C ALA A 122 7.93 6.41 7.21
N LYS A 123 8.37 5.80 6.11
CA LYS A 123 9.81 5.59 5.82
C LYS A 123 10.56 6.90 5.55
N ILE A 124 9.92 7.86 4.92
CA ILE A 124 10.54 9.13 4.52
C ILE A 124 10.66 10.10 5.69
N MET A 125 9.75 10.04 6.65
CA MET A 125 9.70 10.91 7.83
C MET A 125 10.62 10.42 8.94
#